data_535b8421382b63818c31b03589b5af1f
#
_entry.id   535b8421382b63818c31b03589b5af1f
#
_cell.length_a   1.000
_cell.length_b   1.000
_cell.length_c   1.000
_cell.angle_alpha   90.00
_cell.angle_beta   90.00
_cell.angle_gamma   90.00
#
_symmetry.space_group_name_H-M   'P 1'
#
loop_
_entity.id
_entity.type
_entity.pdbx_description
1 polymer ?
#
loop_
_entity_poly.entity_id
_entity_poly.type
_entity_poly.pdbx_seq_one_letter_code
_entity_poly.pdbx_strand_id
1 'polypeptide(L)'
;MMEQNFNKMNGKVYLIIVSLFLGNWSLNAQQVKKVSMQKEETYQVVDEYADYESINAVNGNIDCLNTEPKYDFSLDNSLKVYNSGVYDMVLKLIDDKDNVAIRMIYIKKGTTHEIKNIPQGIYTIKEAHGVDWRQKIEDGKCIGVFTQGAHYRIAETHPNFNIEKQYEKDKEITTIPYYEIELGVTQALVDDKKVDYKTNYISVEDFNK
;
A
#
# COMPACT_ATOMS: atom_id res chain seq x y z
N MET A 1 1.85 -3.83 -47.52
CA MET A 1 2.40 -5.05 -46.91
C MET A 1 3.87 -4.72 -46.60
N MET A 2 4.17 -4.20 -45.43
CA MET A 2 5.52 -3.89 -44.96
C MET A 2 5.62 -4.39 -43.50
N GLU A 3 6.34 -5.49 -43.36
CA GLU A 3 6.74 -6.02 -42.06
C GLU A 3 7.84 -5.14 -41.49
N GLN A 4 7.67 -4.63 -40.28
CA GLN A 4 8.77 -4.02 -39.51
C GLN A 4 9.24 -4.97 -38.42
N ASN A 5 10.44 -5.50 -38.64
CA ASN A 5 11.21 -6.27 -37.68
C ASN A 5 11.67 -5.37 -36.54
N PHE A 6 11.24 -5.66 -35.32
CA PHE A 6 11.83 -5.08 -34.12
C PHE A 6 13.08 -5.86 -33.69
N ASN A 7 14.24 -5.33 -34.00
CA ASN A 7 15.52 -5.83 -33.51
C ASN A 7 15.74 -5.38 -32.05
N LYS A 8 16.05 -6.38 -31.25
CA LYS A 8 16.45 -6.30 -29.85
C LYS A 8 17.82 -5.59 -29.75
N MET A 9 17.85 -4.35 -29.29
CA MET A 9 19.11 -3.62 -29.07
C MET A 9 19.60 -3.80 -27.63
N ASN A 10 20.68 -4.59 -27.48
CA ASN A 10 21.49 -4.61 -26.28
C ASN A 10 22.29 -3.29 -26.18
N GLY A 11 22.01 -2.47 -25.15
CA GLY A 11 22.67 -1.19 -24.97
C GLY A 11 24.12 -1.34 -24.50
N LYS A 12 25.07 -1.13 -25.41
CA LYS A 12 26.41 -0.66 -25.11
C LYS A 12 26.60 0.68 -25.78
N VAL A 13 26.67 1.73 -24.97
CA VAL A 13 26.97 3.08 -25.46
C VAL A 13 28.48 3.14 -25.68
N TYR A 14 28.91 3.19 -26.93
CA TYR A 14 30.29 3.55 -27.30
C TYR A 14 30.30 5.05 -27.65
N LEU A 15 31.01 5.80 -26.85
CA LEU A 15 31.29 7.19 -27.15
C LEU A 15 32.48 7.23 -28.14
N ILE A 16 32.22 7.46 -29.42
CA ILE A 16 33.24 7.69 -30.44
C ILE A 16 33.47 9.20 -30.50
N ILE A 17 34.59 9.69 -29.95
CA ILE A 17 35.06 11.02 -30.15
C ILE A 17 36.01 10.97 -31.36
N VAL A 18 35.55 11.49 -32.51
CA VAL A 18 36.42 11.77 -33.66
C VAL A 18 36.83 13.24 -33.56
N SER A 19 38.07 13.49 -33.15
CA SER A 19 38.70 14.81 -33.30
C SER A 19 39.83 14.72 -34.29
N LEU A 20 39.58 15.17 -35.51
CA LEU A 20 40.59 15.49 -36.49
C LEU A 20 41.13 16.90 -36.19
N PHE A 21 42.33 16.99 -35.61
CA PHE A 21 43.15 18.17 -35.66
C PHE A 21 44.58 17.78 -35.97
N LEU A 22 44.99 18.05 -37.23
CA LEU A 22 46.39 18.08 -37.64
C LEU A 22 47.02 19.36 -37.12
N GLY A 23 47.88 19.20 -36.12
CA GLY A 23 48.72 20.25 -35.60
C GLY A 23 50.01 19.68 -35.04
N ASN A 24 51.16 19.96 -35.70
CA ASN A 24 52.48 19.60 -35.21
C ASN A 24 52.75 20.13 -33.80
N TRP A 25 52.90 19.23 -32.84
CA TRP A 25 53.45 19.60 -31.54
C TRP A 25 54.53 18.62 -31.13
N SER A 26 55.72 19.20 -30.82
CA SER A 26 56.92 18.55 -30.35
C SER A 26 56.67 17.69 -29.11
N LEU A 27 57.32 16.51 -29.12
CA LEU A 27 57.38 15.57 -28.02
C LEU A 27 58.06 16.18 -26.79
N ASN A 28 57.31 16.63 -25.83
CA ASN A 28 57.74 16.80 -24.46
C ASN A 28 57.19 15.59 -23.65
N ALA A 29 58.10 14.75 -23.18
CA ALA A 29 57.79 13.65 -22.29
C ALA A 29 57.22 14.20 -20.98
N GLN A 30 55.91 14.27 -20.90
CA GLN A 30 55.21 14.52 -19.63
C GLN A 30 55.11 13.23 -18.85
N GLN A 31 55.63 13.31 -17.65
CA GLN A 31 55.52 12.23 -16.63
C GLN A 31 54.04 11.81 -16.49
N VAL A 32 53.80 10.53 -16.74
CA VAL A 32 52.55 9.89 -16.40
C VAL A 32 52.40 9.90 -14.88
N LYS A 33 51.63 10.88 -14.36
CA LYS A 33 51.25 10.91 -12.96
C LYS A 33 50.39 9.70 -12.70
N LYS A 34 50.88 8.72 -11.94
CA LYS A 34 50.09 7.60 -11.45
C LYS A 34 48.86 8.18 -10.76
N VAL A 35 47.69 8.12 -11.42
CA VAL A 35 46.41 8.32 -10.76
C VAL A 35 46.24 7.15 -9.81
N SER A 36 46.36 7.40 -8.52
CA SER A 36 45.98 6.43 -7.50
C SER A 36 44.52 6.12 -7.70
N MET A 37 44.22 4.85 -8.01
CA MET A 37 42.82 4.37 -7.94
C MET A 37 42.31 4.70 -6.53
N GLN A 38 41.32 5.57 -6.45
CA GLN A 38 40.54 5.73 -5.24
C GLN A 38 39.91 4.37 -4.95
N LYS A 39 40.14 3.88 -3.72
CA LYS A 39 39.53 2.71 -3.18
C LYS A 39 38.00 2.89 -3.36
N GLU A 40 37.40 2.02 -4.14
CA GLU A 40 35.94 1.97 -4.26
C GLU A 40 35.40 1.71 -2.85
N GLU A 41 34.83 2.73 -2.22
CA GLU A 41 34.09 2.56 -0.98
C GLU A 41 32.81 1.79 -1.37
N THR A 42 32.79 0.52 -1.06
CA THR A 42 31.60 -0.33 -1.13
C THR A 42 30.63 0.19 -0.08
N TYR A 43 29.69 1.02 -0.50
CA TYR A 43 28.53 1.37 0.33
C TYR A 43 27.73 0.08 0.55
N GLN A 44 27.76 -0.42 1.77
CA GLN A 44 26.83 -1.46 2.18
C GLN A 44 25.45 -0.81 2.29
N VAL A 45 24.53 -1.19 1.40
CA VAL A 45 23.12 -0.84 1.54
C VAL A 45 22.63 -1.62 2.77
N VAL A 46 22.43 -0.91 3.88
CA VAL A 46 21.83 -1.50 5.07
C VAL A 46 20.33 -1.62 4.78
N ASP A 47 19.79 -2.84 4.77
CA ASP A 47 18.34 -3.05 4.72
C ASP A 47 17.77 -2.64 6.08
N GLU A 48 17.10 -1.49 6.11
CA GLU A 48 16.46 -0.93 7.30
C GLU A 48 15.42 -1.88 7.93
N TYR A 49 14.89 -2.81 7.12
CA TYR A 49 13.84 -3.76 7.52
C TYR A 49 14.37 -5.21 7.58
N ALA A 50 15.68 -5.39 7.78
CA ALA A 50 16.28 -6.73 7.81
C ALA A 50 15.76 -7.61 8.98
N ASP A 51 15.29 -6.99 10.05
CA ASP A 51 14.69 -7.65 11.22
C ASP A 51 13.18 -7.88 11.11
N TYR A 52 12.55 -7.43 10.00
CA TYR A 52 11.14 -7.68 9.72
C TYR A 52 10.96 -8.96 8.91
N GLU A 53 9.95 -9.73 9.27
CA GLU A 53 9.55 -10.93 8.54
C GLU A 53 8.75 -10.56 7.30
N SER A 54 9.17 -11.05 6.12
CA SER A 54 8.40 -10.95 4.89
C SER A 54 7.28 -11.98 4.90
N ILE A 55 6.06 -11.56 4.65
CA ILE A 55 4.92 -12.48 4.57
C ILE A 55 4.53 -12.71 3.11
N ASN A 56 4.18 -13.97 2.78
CA ASN A 56 3.57 -14.29 1.50
C ASN A 56 2.07 -13.96 1.55
N ALA A 57 1.76 -12.67 1.53
CA ALA A 57 0.40 -12.19 1.71
C ALA A 57 -0.51 -12.58 0.54
N VAL A 58 -1.70 -13.03 0.87
CA VAL A 58 -2.84 -13.24 -0.01
C VAL A 58 -3.98 -12.32 0.43
N ASN A 59 -4.97 -12.07 -0.44
CA ASN A 59 -6.13 -11.30 -0.03
C ASN A 59 -6.80 -11.92 1.21
N GLY A 60 -7.04 -11.10 2.22
CA GLY A 60 -7.68 -11.53 3.45
C GLY A 60 -6.97 -11.03 4.71
N ASN A 61 -7.39 -11.56 5.85
CA ASN A 61 -6.82 -11.20 7.14
C ASN A 61 -5.32 -11.51 7.19
N ILE A 62 -4.56 -10.58 7.77
CA ILE A 62 -3.16 -10.79 8.12
C ILE A 62 -3.00 -10.76 9.63
N ASP A 63 -2.08 -11.59 10.12
CA ASP A 63 -1.81 -11.73 11.55
C ASP A 63 -0.83 -10.65 12.02
N CYS A 64 -1.33 -9.41 12.05
CA CYS A 64 -0.61 -8.23 12.55
C CYS A 64 -1.58 -7.28 13.29
N LEU A 65 -2.63 -7.82 13.89
CA LEU A 65 -3.48 -7.09 14.83
C LEU A 65 -2.91 -7.20 16.24
N ASN A 66 -3.00 -6.09 16.98
CA ASN A 66 -2.63 -6.06 18.41
C ASN A 66 -3.78 -6.54 19.32
N THR A 67 -4.87 -7.00 18.71
CA THR A 67 -6.08 -7.49 19.38
C THR A 67 -6.67 -8.65 18.56
N GLU A 68 -7.51 -9.45 19.19
CA GLU A 68 -8.26 -10.49 18.47
C GLU A 68 -9.25 -9.86 17.47
N PRO A 69 -9.34 -10.38 16.23
CA PRO A 69 -10.33 -9.92 15.25
C PRO A 69 -11.75 -10.09 15.78
N LYS A 70 -12.57 -9.04 15.71
CA LYS A 70 -13.97 -9.09 16.20
C LYS A 70 -14.94 -9.38 15.06
N TYR A 71 -15.88 -10.31 15.28
CA TYR A 71 -16.94 -10.72 14.33
C TYR A 71 -18.30 -10.68 15.00
N ASP A 72 -19.34 -10.34 14.24
CA ASP A 72 -20.73 -10.57 14.61
C ASP A 72 -21.40 -11.41 13.53
N PHE A 73 -21.42 -12.72 13.75
CA PHE A 73 -21.99 -13.67 12.80
C PHE A 73 -23.51 -13.65 12.73
N SER A 74 -24.19 -12.86 13.57
CA SER A 74 -25.63 -12.61 13.46
C SER A 74 -25.97 -11.57 12.37
N LEU A 75 -24.96 -10.85 11.86
CA LEU A 75 -25.08 -9.80 10.87
C LEU A 75 -24.58 -10.25 9.49
N ASP A 76 -25.43 -10.10 8.49
CA ASP A 76 -25.05 -10.29 7.08
C ASP A 76 -24.71 -8.93 6.45
N ASN A 77 -23.80 -8.22 7.10
CA ASN A 77 -23.25 -6.95 6.62
C ASN A 77 -21.87 -7.14 5.99
N SER A 78 -21.46 -6.22 5.13
CA SER A 78 -20.12 -6.27 4.56
C SER A 78 -19.58 -4.90 4.15
N LEU A 79 -18.24 -4.85 4.11
CA LEU A 79 -17.45 -3.81 3.47
C LEU A 79 -16.68 -4.46 2.32
N LYS A 80 -17.09 -4.17 1.08
CA LYS A 80 -16.42 -4.62 -0.12
C LYS A 80 -15.42 -3.56 -0.57
N VAL A 81 -14.17 -3.94 -0.69
CA VAL A 81 -13.06 -3.06 -1.03
C VAL A 81 -12.40 -3.50 -2.32
N TYR A 82 -12.38 -2.64 -3.32
CA TYR A 82 -11.61 -2.83 -4.55
C TYR A 82 -10.36 -1.96 -4.52
N ASN A 83 -9.19 -2.59 -4.59
CA ASN A 83 -7.91 -1.89 -4.71
C ASN A 83 -7.59 -1.62 -6.19
N SER A 84 -8.00 -0.45 -6.70
CA SER A 84 -7.72 -0.01 -8.08
C SER A 84 -6.34 0.65 -8.23
N GLY A 85 -5.57 0.76 -7.13
CA GLY A 85 -4.25 1.38 -7.12
C GLY A 85 -3.17 0.53 -7.81
N VAL A 86 -1.98 1.12 -7.94
CA VAL A 86 -0.80 0.48 -8.57
C VAL A 86 0.02 -0.35 -7.57
N TYR A 87 -0.30 -0.26 -6.28
CA TYR A 87 0.36 -0.94 -5.17
C TYR A 87 -0.59 -1.92 -4.48
N ASP A 88 -0.02 -2.89 -3.80
CA ASP A 88 -0.76 -3.68 -2.82
C ASP A 88 -1.16 -2.79 -1.64
N MET A 89 -2.17 -3.21 -0.89
CA MET A 89 -2.73 -2.42 0.21
C MET A 89 -2.92 -3.28 1.45
N VAL A 90 -2.69 -2.67 2.61
CA VAL A 90 -3.16 -3.16 3.90
C VAL A 90 -4.15 -2.16 4.47
N LEU A 91 -5.34 -2.65 4.81
CA LEU A 91 -6.43 -1.87 5.40
C LEU A 91 -6.61 -2.27 6.86
N LYS A 92 -6.68 -1.28 7.76
CA LYS A 92 -7.14 -1.44 9.14
C LYS A 92 -8.55 -0.89 9.28
N LEU A 93 -9.45 -1.68 9.89
CA LEU A 93 -10.76 -1.22 10.32
C LEU A 93 -10.72 -1.03 11.83
N ILE A 94 -10.88 0.22 12.27
CA ILE A 94 -10.71 0.65 13.67
C ILE A 94 -12.07 1.05 14.21
N ASP A 95 -12.47 0.45 15.33
CA ASP A 95 -13.69 0.83 16.05
C ASP A 95 -13.49 2.21 16.70
N ASP A 96 -14.30 3.20 16.30
CA ASP A 96 -14.17 4.59 16.77
C ASP A 96 -14.46 4.74 18.27
N LYS A 97 -15.25 3.84 18.84
CA LYS A 97 -15.60 3.87 20.27
C LYS A 97 -14.40 3.54 21.17
N ASP A 98 -13.68 2.50 20.80
CA ASP A 98 -12.59 1.97 21.63
C ASP A 98 -11.21 2.35 21.08
N ASN A 99 -11.17 2.92 19.86
CA ASN A 99 -9.96 3.20 19.08
C ASN A 99 -9.09 1.94 18.90
N VAL A 100 -9.72 0.81 18.64
CA VAL A 100 -9.09 -0.50 18.52
C VAL A 100 -9.31 -1.05 17.12
N ALA A 101 -8.23 -1.50 16.46
CA ALA A 101 -8.34 -2.17 15.17
C ALA A 101 -8.99 -3.55 15.36
N ILE A 102 -10.11 -3.77 14.67
CA ILE A 102 -10.87 -5.04 14.70
C ILE A 102 -10.58 -5.95 13.51
N ARG A 103 -10.01 -5.41 12.44
CA ARG A 103 -9.57 -6.13 11.23
C ARG A 103 -8.31 -5.50 10.68
N MET A 104 -7.46 -6.35 10.12
CA MET A 104 -6.35 -5.94 9.29
C MET A 104 -6.29 -6.84 8.06
N ILE A 105 -6.46 -6.26 6.89
CA ILE A 105 -6.73 -6.97 5.64
C ILE A 105 -5.69 -6.59 4.61
N TYR A 106 -5.05 -7.60 4.00
CA TYR A 106 -4.20 -7.42 2.83
C TYR A 106 -5.03 -7.55 1.55
N ILE A 107 -4.89 -6.62 0.62
CA ILE A 107 -5.60 -6.62 -0.67
C ILE A 107 -4.61 -6.32 -1.79
N LYS A 108 -4.41 -7.30 -2.67
CA LYS A 108 -3.54 -7.14 -3.83
C LYS A 108 -4.07 -6.07 -4.77
N LYS A 109 -3.17 -5.38 -5.45
CA LYS A 109 -3.53 -4.43 -6.51
C LYS A 109 -4.42 -5.07 -7.56
N GLY A 110 -5.42 -4.32 -8.03
CA GLY A 110 -6.36 -4.76 -9.06
C GLY A 110 -7.33 -5.86 -8.59
N THR A 111 -7.45 -6.11 -7.27
CA THR A 111 -8.34 -7.14 -6.74
C THR A 111 -9.36 -6.57 -5.77
N THR A 112 -10.40 -7.35 -5.53
CA THR A 112 -11.46 -7.05 -4.55
C THR A 112 -11.38 -7.99 -3.37
N HIS A 113 -11.67 -7.47 -2.18
CA HIS A 113 -11.89 -8.27 -0.98
C HIS A 113 -13.14 -7.81 -0.24
N GLU A 114 -13.90 -8.74 0.32
CA GLU A 114 -15.12 -8.47 1.07
C GLU A 114 -14.92 -8.84 2.55
N ILE A 115 -15.05 -7.83 3.42
CA ILE A 115 -14.94 -7.96 4.87
C ILE A 115 -16.36 -8.13 5.40
N LYS A 116 -16.68 -9.31 5.96
CA LYS A 116 -18.02 -9.70 6.41
C LYS A 116 -18.15 -9.74 7.93
N ASN A 117 -19.42 -9.78 8.39
CA ASN A 117 -19.77 -9.97 9.79
C ASN A 117 -19.12 -8.92 10.69
N ILE A 118 -19.16 -7.66 10.26
CA ILE A 118 -18.61 -6.53 11.00
C ILE A 118 -19.56 -6.21 12.16
N PRO A 119 -19.09 -6.15 13.43
CA PRO A 119 -19.93 -5.74 14.55
C PRO A 119 -20.57 -4.37 14.31
N GLN A 120 -21.72 -4.11 14.97
CA GLN A 120 -22.32 -2.78 14.92
C GLN A 120 -21.38 -1.74 15.50
N GLY A 121 -21.24 -0.60 14.84
CA GLY A 121 -20.34 0.50 15.23
C GLY A 121 -20.07 1.48 14.11
N ILE A 122 -19.32 2.51 14.43
CA ILE A 122 -18.74 3.46 13.49
C ILE A 122 -17.25 3.18 13.42
N TYR A 123 -16.68 3.22 12.23
CA TYR A 123 -15.32 2.76 12.03
C TYR A 123 -14.46 3.77 11.25
N THR A 124 -13.23 3.91 11.68
CA THR A 124 -12.18 4.59 10.92
C THR A 124 -11.44 3.58 10.06
N ILE A 125 -11.16 3.95 8.81
CA ILE A 125 -10.32 3.16 7.90
C ILE A 125 -8.95 3.82 7.82
N LYS A 126 -7.89 3.05 8.13
CA LYS A 126 -6.50 3.40 7.81
C LYS A 126 -5.98 2.50 6.70
N GLU A 127 -5.20 3.06 5.81
CA GLU A 127 -4.64 2.37 4.64
C GLU A 127 -3.13 2.52 4.60
N ALA A 128 -2.43 1.43 4.32
CA ALA A 128 -1.04 1.43 3.90
C ALA A 128 -0.97 0.89 2.47
N HIS A 129 -0.17 1.50 1.61
CA HIS A 129 0.04 1.07 0.23
C HIS A 129 1.53 0.94 -0.04
N GLY A 130 1.93 -0.02 -0.88
CA GLY A 130 3.33 -0.22 -1.25
C GLY A 130 3.60 -1.59 -1.86
N VAL A 131 4.88 -1.97 -1.84
CA VAL A 131 5.38 -3.27 -2.30
C VAL A 131 6.19 -3.91 -1.18
N ASP A 132 6.15 -5.25 -1.08
CA ASP A 132 6.87 -6.04 -0.08
C ASP A 132 6.46 -5.65 1.36
N TRP A 133 5.28 -6.13 1.78
CA TRP A 133 4.83 -6.00 3.16
C TRP A 133 5.66 -6.86 4.08
N ARG A 134 6.21 -6.25 5.13
CA ARG A 134 6.93 -6.93 6.20
C ARG A 134 6.38 -6.54 7.56
N GLN A 135 6.55 -7.41 8.53
CA GLN A 135 6.07 -7.18 9.90
C GLN A 135 7.04 -7.71 10.93
N LYS A 136 7.00 -7.14 12.12
CA LYS A 136 7.72 -7.65 13.30
C LYS A 136 6.89 -7.48 14.56
N ILE A 137 7.21 -8.27 15.57
CA ILE A 137 6.68 -8.05 16.92
C ILE A 137 7.73 -7.31 17.73
N GLU A 138 7.35 -6.15 18.26
CA GLU A 138 8.19 -5.32 19.12
C GLU A 138 7.36 -4.90 20.35
N ASP A 139 7.87 -5.18 21.54
CA ASP A 139 7.16 -4.95 22.81
C ASP A 139 5.73 -5.53 22.85
N GLY A 140 5.55 -6.70 22.25
CA GLY A 140 4.26 -7.40 22.18
C GLY A 140 3.26 -6.80 21.19
N LYS A 141 3.68 -5.83 20.38
CA LYS A 141 2.86 -5.21 19.34
C LYS A 141 3.37 -5.61 17.95
N CYS A 142 2.47 -5.87 17.03
CA CYS A 142 2.84 -6.03 15.65
C CYS A 142 2.99 -4.67 14.98
N ILE A 143 4.14 -4.48 14.34
CA ILE A 143 4.49 -3.33 13.50
C ILE A 143 4.60 -3.83 12.07
N GLY A 144 3.83 -3.25 11.16
CA GLY A 144 3.83 -3.60 9.75
C GLY A 144 4.21 -2.43 8.87
N VAL A 145 4.97 -2.72 7.81
CA VAL A 145 5.45 -1.72 6.86
C VAL A 145 5.48 -2.28 5.44
N PHE A 146 5.30 -1.42 4.44
CA PHE A 146 5.76 -1.69 3.09
C PHE A 146 7.19 -1.17 2.94
N THR A 147 8.09 -1.98 2.39
CA THR A 147 9.51 -1.60 2.28
C THR A 147 9.81 -0.73 1.05
N GLN A 148 8.88 -0.67 0.08
CA GLN A 148 9.05 0.09 -1.15
C GLN A 148 7.78 0.86 -1.52
N GLY A 149 7.94 2.13 -1.89
CA GLY A 149 6.83 2.99 -2.33
C GLY A 149 5.75 3.20 -1.26
N ALA A 150 6.11 3.04 0.00
CA ALA A 150 5.17 3.09 1.11
C ALA A 150 4.51 4.46 1.26
N HIS A 151 3.20 4.46 1.41
CA HIS A 151 2.44 5.63 1.85
C HIS A 151 1.23 5.19 2.67
N TYR A 152 0.86 6.01 3.63
CA TYR A 152 -0.16 5.71 4.63
C TYR A 152 -1.22 6.79 4.63
N ARG A 153 -2.49 6.40 4.78
CA ARG A 153 -3.63 7.31 4.75
C ARG A 153 -4.66 6.93 5.81
N ILE A 154 -5.47 7.92 6.19
CA ILE A 154 -6.67 7.75 7.02
C ILE A 154 -7.86 8.34 6.28
N ALA A 155 -8.98 7.62 6.25
CA ALA A 155 -10.21 8.09 5.65
C ALA A 155 -10.84 9.20 6.48
N GLU A 156 -11.41 10.22 5.81
CA GLU A 156 -12.26 11.23 6.44
C GLU A 156 -13.71 10.72 6.66
N THR A 157 -14.11 9.71 5.89
CA THR A 157 -15.45 9.11 5.99
C THR A 157 -15.38 7.88 6.89
N HIS A 158 -16.28 7.82 7.87
CA HIS A 158 -16.41 6.76 8.84
C HIS A 158 -17.63 5.90 8.51
N PRO A 159 -17.46 4.68 7.96
CA PRO A 159 -18.60 3.80 7.69
C PRO A 159 -19.32 3.44 8.98
N ASN A 160 -20.66 3.54 8.93
CA ASN A 160 -21.55 3.27 10.06
C ASN A 160 -22.25 1.92 9.87
N PHE A 161 -21.85 0.91 10.62
CA PHE A 161 -22.41 -0.44 10.59
C PHE A 161 -23.51 -0.68 11.63
N ASN A 162 -24.07 0.38 12.22
CA ASN A 162 -25.23 0.23 13.08
C ASN A 162 -26.47 -0.14 12.28
N ILE A 163 -27.25 -1.10 12.80
CA ILE A 163 -28.53 -1.48 12.23
C ILE A 163 -29.52 -0.34 12.46
N GLU A 164 -30.19 0.07 11.39
CA GLU A 164 -31.30 1.03 11.48
C GLU A 164 -32.63 0.29 11.46
N LYS A 165 -33.49 0.61 12.45
CA LYS A 165 -34.86 0.12 12.53
C LYS A 165 -35.82 1.26 12.29
N GLN A 166 -36.67 1.07 11.30
CA GLN A 166 -37.73 2.03 10.96
C GLN A 166 -39.10 1.34 11.05
N TYR A 167 -40.13 2.08 11.44
CA TYR A 167 -41.51 1.58 11.48
C TYR A 167 -42.31 2.28 10.40
N GLU A 168 -42.81 1.51 9.46
CA GLU A 168 -43.70 1.98 8.42
C GLU A 168 -45.00 1.16 8.43
N LYS A 169 -46.15 1.82 8.64
CA LYS A 169 -47.47 1.18 8.67
C LYS A 169 -47.51 -0.07 9.56
N ASP A 170 -47.03 0.04 10.79
CA ASP A 170 -46.96 -1.02 11.80
C ASP A 170 -46.02 -2.19 11.44
N LYS A 171 -45.17 -1.99 10.46
CA LYS A 171 -44.11 -2.98 10.13
C LYS A 171 -42.74 -2.45 10.54
N GLU A 172 -41.98 -3.28 11.23
CA GLU A 172 -40.56 -3.02 11.48
C GLU A 172 -39.77 -3.32 10.20
N ILE A 173 -39.04 -2.31 9.71
CA ILE A 173 -38.06 -2.47 8.62
C ILE A 173 -36.67 -2.38 9.24
N THR A 174 -35.89 -3.42 9.04
CA THR A 174 -34.51 -3.45 9.51
C THR A 174 -33.59 -3.28 8.32
N THR A 175 -32.73 -2.24 8.36
CA THR A 175 -31.69 -1.98 7.36
C THR A 175 -30.35 -2.47 7.89
N ILE A 176 -29.73 -3.40 7.15
CA ILE A 176 -28.40 -3.91 7.44
C ILE A 176 -27.42 -3.15 6.51
N PRO A 177 -26.42 -2.44 7.04
CA PRO A 177 -25.51 -1.64 6.24
C PRO A 177 -24.61 -2.51 5.34
N TYR A 178 -24.45 -2.04 4.12
CA TYR A 178 -23.51 -2.57 3.13
C TYR A 178 -22.73 -1.42 2.52
N TYR A 179 -21.42 -1.57 2.40
CA TYR A 179 -20.56 -0.57 1.79
C TYR A 179 -19.70 -1.17 0.69
N GLU A 180 -19.53 -0.43 -0.40
CA GLU A 180 -18.57 -0.74 -1.45
C GLU A 180 -17.65 0.46 -1.66
N ILE A 181 -16.35 0.27 -1.51
CA ILE A 181 -15.34 1.32 -1.63
C ILE A 181 -14.32 0.92 -2.70
N GLU A 182 -14.05 1.83 -3.62
CA GLU A 182 -12.94 1.72 -4.56
C GLU A 182 -11.78 2.60 -4.08
N LEU A 183 -10.67 1.97 -3.70
CA LEU A 183 -9.47 2.64 -3.22
C LEU A 183 -8.44 2.76 -4.34
N GLY A 184 -7.88 3.97 -4.51
CA GLY A 184 -7.03 4.35 -5.66
C GLY A 184 -7.68 5.38 -6.56
N VAL A 185 -9.00 5.52 -6.51
CA VAL A 185 -9.78 6.66 -6.99
C VAL A 185 -10.52 7.30 -5.81
N THR A 186 -10.94 8.55 -5.95
CA THR A 186 -11.54 9.34 -4.86
C THR A 186 -13.06 9.13 -4.70
N GLN A 187 -13.58 7.95 -5.03
CA GLN A 187 -15.02 7.70 -4.98
C GLN A 187 -15.35 6.40 -4.24
N ALA A 188 -16.38 6.43 -3.42
CA ALA A 188 -16.97 5.28 -2.74
C ALA A 188 -18.47 5.17 -3.09
N LEU A 189 -19.01 3.95 -3.00
CA LEU A 189 -20.44 3.71 -3.06
C LEU A 189 -20.97 3.47 -1.65
N VAL A 190 -21.96 4.24 -1.24
CA VAL A 190 -22.69 4.05 0.01
C VAL A 190 -24.17 3.96 -0.37
N ASP A 191 -24.83 2.84 -0.08
CA ASP A 191 -26.22 2.57 -0.43
C ASP A 191 -26.52 2.90 -1.91
N ASP A 192 -25.72 2.37 -2.84
CA ASP A 192 -25.78 2.62 -4.29
C ASP A 192 -25.56 4.08 -4.73
N LYS A 193 -25.16 4.96 -3.82
CA LYS A 193 -24.80 6.35 -4.14
C LYS A 193 -23.29 6.51 -4.16
N LYS A 194 -22.80 7.21 -5.20
CA LYS A 194 -21.38 7.62 -5.24
C LYS A 194 -21.15 8.72 -4.22
N VAL A 195 -20.18 8.51 -3.33
CA VAL A 195 -19.71 9.49 -2.34
C VAL A 195 -18.23 9.72 -2.56
N ASP A 196 -17.78 10.95 -2.40
CA ASP A 196 -16.36 11.26 -2.44
C ASP A 196 -15.65 10.59 -1.25
N TYR A 197 -14.76 9.66 -1.54
CA TYR A 197 -13.92 9.03 -0.53
C TYR A 197 -12.64 9.85 -0.38
N LYS A 198 -12.55 10.60 0.70
CA LYS A 198 -11.42 11.48 1.00
C LYS A 198 -10.50 10.85 2.04
N THR A 199 -9.20 11.03 1.86
CA THR A 199 -8.19 10.54 2.78
C THR A 199 -7.15 11.62 3.06
N ASN A 200 -6.56 11.56 4.26
CA ASN A 200 -5.40 12.35 4.64
C ASN A 200 -4.16 11.45 4.78
N TYR A 201 -2.99 11.96 4.44
CA TYR A 201 -1.73 11.25 4.70
C TYR A 201 -1.42 11.22 6.19
N ILE A 202 -0.93 10.08 6.66
CA ILE A 202 -0.47 9.88 8.04
C ILE A 202 0.94 9.26 8.04
N SER A 203 1.61 9.25 9.17
CA SER A 203 2.90 8.59 9.33
C SER A 203 2.75 7.08 9.47
N VAL A 204 3.85 6.34 9.31
CA VAL A 204 3.89 4.90 9.58
C VAL A 204 3.61 4.58 11.05
N GLU A 205 4.05 5.43 11.96
CA GLU A 205 3.80 5.32 13.39
C GLU A 205 2.31 5.48 13.69
N ASP A 206 1.63 6.45 13.04
CA ASP A 206 0.19 6.65 13.21
C ASP A 206 -0.63 5.52 12.60
N PHE A 207 -0.14 4.90 11.52
CA PHE A 207 -0.76 3.71 10.97
C PHE A 207 -0.66 2.52 11.95
N ASN A 208 0.48 2.34 12.62
CA ASN A 208 0.74 1.21 13.52
C ASN A 208 0.13 1.35 14.93
N LYS A 209 -0.30 2.54 15.30
CA LYS A 209 -1.14 2.75 16.52
C LYS A 209 -2.52 2.14 16.35
#